data_351cff0aa9e470262867f12b2b9eb406
#
_entry.id   351cff0aa9e470262867f12b2b9eb406
#
_cell.length_a   1.000
_cell.length_b   1.000
_cell.length_c   1.000
_cell.angle_alpha   90.00
_cell.angle_beta   90.00
_cell.angle_gamma   90.00
#
_symmetry.space_group_name_H-M   'P 1'
#
loop_
_entity.id
_entity.type
_entity.pdbx_description
1 polymer ?
#
loop_
_entity_poly.entity_id
_entity_poly.type
_entity_poly.pdbx_seq_one_letter_code
_entity_poly.pdbx_strand_id
1 'polypeptide(L)'
;MQPYPVLETLFRHHLWANLRLLEVCTALSDEQRQSSSVGGYGSIGDTLQHFVRSERSYFSRINTGQPYRHPEDAPPLTFAEMAEWLRDSGEGLMLGVQTKIPVGEFVAA
;
A
#
# COMPACT_ATOMS: atom_id res chain seq x y z
N MET A 1 4.07 18.87 17.15
CA MET A 1 3.90 19.21 15.71
C MET A 1 4.58 18.18 14.85
N GLN A 2 3.91 17.70 13.81
CA GLN A 2 4.52 16.76 12.87
C GLN A 2 5.50 17.52 11.96
N PRO A 3 6.71 16.98 11.72
CA PRO A 3 7.70 17.67 10.88
C PRO A 3 7.33 17.75 9.40
N TYR A 4 6.41 16.90 8.94
CA TYR A 4 5.99 16.86 7.53
C TYR A 4 4.46 16.85 7.40
N PRO A 5 3.77 17.98 7.71
CA PRO A 5 2.30 18.00 7.69
C PRO A 5 1.70 17.78 6.30
N VAL A 6 2.38 18.19 5.23
CA VAL A 6 1.91 17.94 3.87
C VAL A 6 1.95 16.45 3.56
N LEU A 7 3.03 15.77 3.96
CA LEU A 7 3.14 14.31 3.77
C LEU A 7 2.07 13.57 4.57
N GLU A 8 1.77 14.02 5.78
CA GLU A 8 0.69 13.40 6.56
C GLU A 8 -0.64 13.47 5.81
N THR A 9 -0.97 14.63 5.26
CA THR A 9 -2.19 14.82 4.49
C THR A 9 -2.22 13.93 3.25
N LEU A 10 -1.10 13.83 2.52
CA LEU A 10 -0.99 12.99 1.34
C LEU A 10 -1.15 11.51 1.69
N PHE A 11 -0.52 11.04 2.75
CA PHE A 11 -0.63 9.64 3.16
C PHE A 11 -2.02 9.29 3.69
N ARG A 12 -2.69 10.24 4.38
CA ARG A 12 -4.10 10.04 4.80
C ARG A 12 -5.00 9.86 3.58
N HIS A 13 -4.81 10.70 2.58
CA HIS A 13 -5.56 10.59 1.33
C HIS A 13 -5.26 9.28 0.61
N HIS A 14 -3.99 8.90 0.56
CA HIS A 14 -3.54 7.64 -0.05
C HIS A 14 -4.21 6.44 0.63
N LEU A 15 -4.22 6.38 1.95
CA LEU A 15 -4.86 5.30 2.69
C LEU A 15 -6.37 5.27 2.40
N TRP A 16 -7.02 6.42 2.48
CA TRP A 16 -8.45 6.51 2.17
C TRP A 16 -8.75 6.03 0.75
N ALA A 17 -7.98 6.49 -0.23
CA ALA A 17 -8.17 6.14 -1.63
C ALA A 17 -7.97 4.64 -1.88
N ASN A 18 -6.95 4.05 -1.27
CA ASN A 18 -6.66 2.62 -1.41
C ASN A 18 -7.77 1.76 -0.80
N LEU A 19 -8.28 2.15 0.38
CA LEU A 19 -9.38 1.42 1.00
C LEU A 19 -10.67 1.56 0.18
N ARG A 20 -10.90 2.75 -0.39
CA ARG A 20 -12.05 2.98 -1.26
C ARG A 20 -11.97 2.16 -2.55
N LEU A 21 -10.78 2.11 -3.16
CA LEU A 21 -10.54 1.28 -4.34
C LEU A 21 -10.81 -0.19 -4.05
N LEU A 22 -10.31 -0.68 -2.92
CA LEU A 22 -10.52 -2.06 -2.50
C LEU A 22 -12.02 -2.36 -2.31
N GLU A 23 -12.74 -1.45 -1.68
CA GLU A 23 -14.19 -1.57 -1.48
C GLU A 23 -14.93 -1.67 -2.82
N VAL A 24 -14.59 -0.82 -3.78
CA VAL A 24 -15.18 -0.85 -5.13
C VAL A 24 -14.88 -2.19 -5.81
N CYS A 25 -13.64 -2.67 -5.73
CA CYS A 25 -13.24 -3.94 -6.32
C CYS A 25 -13.92 -5.15 -5.66
N THR A 26 -14.27 -5.06 -4.38
CA THR A 26 -15.00 -6.11 -3.68
C THR A 26 -16.38 -6.33 -4.29
N ALA A 27 -16.99 -5.29 -4.85
CA ALA A 27 -18.30 -5.38 -5.50
C ALA A 27 -18.26 -5.99 -6.91
N LEU A 28 -17.08 -6.16 -7.48
CA LEU A 28 -16.93 -6.79 -8.80
C LEU A 28 -17.14 -8.30 -8.71
N SER A 29 -17.61 -8.92 -9.80
CA SER A 29 -17.71 -10.36 -9.90
C SER A 29 -16.31 -10.98 -10.01
N ASP A 30 -16.20 -12.28 -9.74
CA ASP A 30 -14.94 -13.02 -9.92
C ASP A 30 -14.44 -12.91 -11.36
N GLU A 31 -15.34 -13.00 -12.34
CA GLU A 31 -14.99 -12.85 -13.74
C GLU A 31 -14.38 -11.48 -14.02
N GLN A 32 -15.00 -10.40 -13.50
CA GLN A 32 -14.48 -9.04 -13.66
C GLN A 32 -13.12 -8.89 -12.99
N ARG A 33 -12.94 -9.44 -11.79
CA ARG A 33 -11.65 -9.37 -11.07
C ARG A 33 -10.54 -10.12 -11.79
N GLN A 34 -10.88 -11.17 -12.56
CA GLN A 34 -9.90 -11.96 -13.29
C GLN A 34 -9.62 -11.44 -14.69
N SER A 35 -10.39 -10.47 -15.17
CA SER A 35 -10.14 -9.91 -16.50
C SER A 35 -8.89 -9.04 -16.48
N SER A 36 -8.16 -9.09 -17.61
CA SER A 36 -6.93 -8.33 -17.79
C SER A 36 -7.16 -7.20 -18.77
N SER A 37 -6.42 -6.11 -18.59
CA SER A 37 -6.44 -4.99 -19.55
C SER A 37 -5.03 -4.66 -20.00
N VAL A 38 -4.93 -4.06 -21.19
CA VAL A 38 -3.64 -3.60 -21.69
C VAL A 38 -3.08 -2.52 -20.75
N GLY A 39 -1.84 -2.69 -20.32
CA GLY A 39 -1.19 -1.76 -19.42
C GLY A 39 -1.40 -2.05 -17.93
N GLY A 40 -2.21 -3.07 -17.59
CA GLY A 40 -2.36 -3.50 -16.22
C GLY A 40 -1.30 -4.50 -15.79
N TYR A 41 -1.24 -4.79 -14.50
CA TYR A 41 -0.36 -5.81 -13.93
C TYR A 41 -1.14 -7.13 -13.83
N GLY A 42 -1.43 -7.73 -14.99
CA GLY A 42 -2.29 -8.90 -15.05
C GLY A 42 -3.76 -8.53 -14.85
N SER A 43 -4.49 -9.31 -14.08
CA SER A 43 -5.89 -9.05 -13.75
C SER A 43 -6.02 -7.94 -12.71
N ILE A 44 -7.25 -7.49 -12.48
CA ILE A 44 -7.54 -6.57 -11.37
C ILE A 44 -7.10 -7.20 -10.05
N GLY A 45 -7.41 -8.48 -9.85
CA GLY A 45 -6.99 -9.21 -8.66
C GLY A 45 -5.47 -9.24 -8.49
N ASP A 46 -4.73 -9.54 -9.56
CA ASP A 46 -3.27 -9.53 -9.54
C ASP A 46 -2.71 -8.15 -9.21
N THR A 47 -3.30 -7.12 -9.79
CA THR A 47 -2.89 -5.73 -9.54
C THR A 47 -3.10 -5.35 -8.07
N LEU A 48 -4.24 -5.73 -7.48
CA LEU A 48 -4.52 -5.48 -6.07
C LEU A 48 -3.51 -6.19 -5.17
N GLN A 49 -3.24 -7.47 -5.44
CA GLN A 49 -2.23 -8.24 -4.69
C GLN A 49 -0.87 -7.55 -4.75
N HIS A 50 -0.49 -7.12 -5.94
CA HIS A 50 0.81 -6.50 -6.17
C HIS A 50 0.95 -5.18 -5.41
N PHE A 51 -0.02 -4.27 -5.50
CA PHE A 51 0.14 -2.97 -4.87
C PHE A 51 0.08 -3.05 -3.34
N VAL A 52 -0.75 -3.94 -2.79
CA VAL A 52 -0.80 -4.14 -1.33
C VAL A 52 0.54 -4.65 -0.79
N ARG A 53 1.13 -5.62 -1.47
CA ARG A 53 2.43 -6.18 -1.07
C ARG A 53 3.56 -5.19 -1.30
N SER A 54 3.50 -4.39 -2.36
CA SER A 54 4.49 -3.35 -2.63
C SER A 54 4.49 -2.27 -1.55
N GLU A 55 3.32 -1.83 -1.11
CA GLU A 55 3.23 -0.86 -0.02
C GLU A 55 3.77 -1.43 1.28
N ARG A 56 3.51 -2.71 1.56
CA ARG A 56 4.10 -3.41 2.71
C ARG A 56 5.61 -3.39 2.67
N SER A 57 6.19 -3.55 1.47
CA SER A 57 7.64 -3.47 1.28
C SER A 57 8.19 -2.08 1.59
N TYR A 58 7.53 -1.02 1.14
CA TYR A 58 7.94 0.35 1.46
C TYR A 58 7.86 0.62 2.96
N PHE A 59 6.78 0.21 3.60
CA PHE A 59 6.62 0.32 5.04
C PHE A 59 7.75 -0.40 5.77
N SER A 60 8.06 -1.63 5.36
CA SER A 60 9.16 -2.40 5.96
C SER A 60 10.51 -1.69 5.79
N ARG A 61 10.79 -1.14 4.61
CA ARG A 61 12.04 -0.42 4.34
C ARG A 61 12.21 0.79 5.25
N ILE A 62 11.15 1.55 5.47
CA ILE A 62 11.21 2.73 6.34
C ILE A 62 11.43 2.33 7.80
N ASN A 63 10.80 1.25 8.26
CA ASN A 63 10.88 0.84 9.65
C ASN A 63 12.09 -0.04 9.99
N THR A 64 12.55 -0.87 9.06
CA THR A 64 13.60 -1.86 9.33
C THR A 64 14.83 -1.71 8.44
N GLY A 65 14.74 -0.89 7.38
CA GLY A 65 15.80 -0.80 6.37
C GLY A 65 15.78 -1.94 5.36
N GLN A 66 14.88 -2.91 5.51
CA GLN A 66 14.80 -4.08 4.64
C GLN A 66 13.43 -4.17 3.97
N PRO A 67 13.37 -4.59 2.68
CA PRO A 67 12.08 -4.80 2.02
C PRO A 67 11.36 -6.01 2.59
N TYR A 68 10.02 -5.97 2.56
CA TYR A 68 9.23 -7.15 2.83
C TYR A 68 9.22 -8.04 1.59
N ARG A 69 9.43 -9.34 1.80
CA ARG A 69 9.38 -10.33 0.73
C ARG A 69 8.25 -11.30 1.00
N HIS A 70 7.26 -11.31 0.10
CA HIS A 70 6.14 -12.22 0.20
C HIS A 70 6.57 -13.61 -0.28
N PRO A 71 6.32 -14.69 0.48
CA PRO A 71 6.66 -16.04 0.03
C PRO A 71 5.96 -16.38 -1.29
N GLU A 72 6.69 -16.97 -2.24
CA GLU A 72 6.15 -17.30 -3.56
C GLU A 72 5.00 -18.31 -3.51
N ASP A 73 5.03 -19.22 -2.54
CA ASP A 73 4.03 -20.26 -2.37
C ASP A 73 2.89 -19.88 -1.43
N ALA A 74 2.91 -18.66 -0.90
CA ALA A 74 1.83 -18.20 -0.02
C ALA A 74 0.54 -17.99 -0.82
N PRO A 75 -0.62 -18.32 -0.25
CA PRO A 75 -1.88 -18.07 -0.94
C PRO A 75 -2.13 -16.57 -1.11
N PRO A 76 -2.93 -16.19 -2.13
CA PRO A 76 -3.30 -14.79 -2.29
C PRO A 76 -3.98 -14.22 -1.05
N LEU A 77 -3.78 -12.94 -0.79
CA LEU A 77 -4.47 -12.25 0.31
C LEU A 77 -5.96 -12.16 0.00
N THR A 78 -6.79 -12.35 1.01
CA THR A 78 -8.23 -12.07 0.91
C THR A 78 -8.46 -10.57 0.91
N PHE A 79 -9.66 -10.11 0.52
CA PHE A 79 -10.01 -8.68 0.61
C PHE A 79 -9.91 -8.16 2.03
N ALA A 80 -10.34 -8.95 3.02
CA ALA A 80 -10.24 -8.57 4.43
C ALA A 80 -8.78 -8.40 4.85
N GLU A 81 -7.91 -9.35 4.45
CA GLU A 81 -6.48 -9.26 4.71
C GLU A 81 -5.85 -8.06 4.00
N MET A 82 -6.22 -7.81 2.76
CA MET A 82 -5.71 -6.64 2.02
C MET A 82 -6.10 -5.33 2.70
N ALA A 83 -7.33 -5.21 3.18
CA ALA A 83 -7.78 -4.03 3.91
C ALA A 83 -6.97 -3.82 5.19
N GLU A 84 -6.74 -4.89 5.93
CA GLU A 84 -5.94 -4.86 7.15
C GLU A 84 -4.50 -4.45 6.87
N TRP A 85 -3.88 -5.03 5.84
CA TRP A 85 -2.52 -4.69 5.42
C TRP A 85 -2.41 -3.23 4.98
N LEU A 86 -3.40 -2.74 4.24
CA LEU A 86 -3.41 -1.33 3.79
C LEU A 86 -3.51 -0.36 4.97
N ARG A 87 -4.31 -0.69 5.98
CA ARG A 87 -4.39 0.13 7.19
C ARG A 87 -3.06 0.13 7.94
N ASP A 88 -2.49 -1.03 8.16
CA ASP A 88 -1.22 -1.17 8.89
C ASP A 88 -0.09 -0.45 8.17
N SER A 89 0.09 -0.71 6.87
CA SER A 89 1.18 -0.09 6.11
C SER A 89 0.93 1.40 5.89
N GLY A 90 -0.30 1.81 5.62
CA GLY A 90 -0.64 3.21 5.42
C GLY A 90 -0.41 4.05 6.67
N GLU A 91 -0.87 3.58 7.82
CA GLU A 91 -0.63 4.25 9.10
C GLU A 91 0.85 4.21 9.47
N GLY A 92 1.50 3.07 9.24
CA GLY A 92 2.92 2.90 9.50
C GLY A 92 3.80 3.81 8.63
N LEU A 93 3.43 4.03 7.38
CA LEU A 93 4.14 4.96 6.49
C LEU A 93 3.99 6.40 6.98
N MET A 94 2.78 6.81 7.39
CA MET A 94 2.58 8.15 7.96
C MET A 94 3.47 8.36 9.18
N LEU A 95 3.49 7.41 10.10
CA LEU A 95 4.32 7.49 11.30
C LEU A 95 5.80 7.44 10.94
N GLY A 96 6.19 6.57 10.03
CA GLY A 96 7.58 6.39 9.62
C GLY A 96 8.20 7.63 9.02
N VAL A 97 7.49 8.32 8.12
CA VAL A 97 8.02 9.55 7.52
C VAL A 97 8.11 10.69 8.53
N GLN A 98 7.29 10.67 9.59
CA GLN A 98 7.36 11.70 10.65
C GLN A 98 8.48 11.41 11.65
N THR A 99 8.86 10.15 11.85
CA THR A 99 9.76 9.75 12.95
C THR A 99 11.09 9.16 12.50
N LYS A 100 11.15 8.56 11.30
CA LYS A 100 12.33 7.82 10.83
C LYS A 100 13.19 8.59 9.83
N ILE A 101 12.63 9.61 9.18
CA ILE A 101 13.33 10.37 8.16
C ILE A 101 13.75 11.73 8.75
N PRO A 102 15.06 12.04 8.79
CA PRO A 102 15.51 13.33 9.30
C PRO A 102 14.94 14.50 8.51
N VAL A 103 14.63 15.58 9.22
CA VAL A 103 14.17 16.83 8.61
C VAL A 103 15.25 17.36 7.66
N GLY A 104 14.89 17.62 6.41
CA GLY A 104 15.80 18.13 5.40
C GLY A 104 16.20 17.12 4.33
N GLU A 105 16.07 15.83 4.55
CA GLU A 105 16.43 14.83 3.54
C GLU A 105 15.53 14.92 2.30
N PHE A 106 14.26 15.19 2.47
CA PHE A 106 13.35 15.40 1.34
C PHE A 106 13.70 16.64 0.53
N VAL A 107 14.25 17.64 1.16
CA VAL A 107 14.63 18.89 0.50
C VAL A 107 15.90 18.70 -0.33
N ALA A 108 16.78 17.82 0.11
CA ALA A 108 18.05 17.55 -0.57
C ALA A 108 17.88 16.66 -1.82
N ALA A 109 16.77 15.95 -1.93
CA ALA A 109 16.49 15.12 -3.11
C ALA A 109 16.07 15.95 -4.36
#